data_b2df0fcc7853be8ba86dda15b8354e90
#
_entry.id   b2df0fcc7853be8ba86dda15b8354e90
#
_cell.length_a   1.000
_cell.length_b   1.000
_cell.length_c   1.000
_cell.angle_alpha   90.00
_cell.angle_beta   90.00
_cell.angle_gamma   90.00
#
_symmetry.space_group_name_H-M   'P 1'
#
loop_
_entity.id
_entity.type
_entity.pdbx_description
1 polymer ?
#
loop_
_entity_poly.entity_id
_entity_poly.type
_entity_poly.pdbx_seq_one_letter_code
_entity_poly.pdbx_strand_id
1 'polypeptide(L)'
;MKKRIFALFLSVLLLATVLCACGDTKQEEAGGVGSDGTSSSGAVVDGGEMVVGIAQDLGDSLDPYQMTAAGTREVLFNIYEGLVKPNASGEYVPAVASESTVSEDGLTYTFPLREGVLFHNGAAVTTDDVIYSFKTCAETTVDTALAEALSSVKDITADGNTVTVTLKEPNPDFLSYVGMVYIVPADYTDEATSPVGTGPFKFVSRSVQENLIVEKFADYWGEKAHLDKVTFKIYEDANALMSALSAGSVDMAGHLTIDQVDTIGTGTYKTLEGTMNLVQALYLNNDVKPFDNEKVRQAMCYAVNVDEILDLTSEGHGTKIGTSIYPAFTKYFDASLADAYPYDVDKAKQLLADAGYADGFSMSITVPSNYTPHMNVAQVLVEQLAKVGITATIKPVEWETWVSDTYTNRNFESTVIGFDAATLSAGALLNRWMSDNDKNMINYNNPEYDKVMQEANTSTDDAKQTELYKQAAAMLSETAANVYIQDLADFVLLKNNLDGYQFYPLYVMDLSTVHYVQ
;
A
#
# COMPACT_ATOMS: atom_id res chain seq x y z
N MET A 1 7.78 49.85 -42.12
CA MET A 1 6.85 50.96 -42.52
C MET A 1 5.50 50.71 -41.89
N LYS A 2 5.06 51.68 -41.11
CA LYS A 2 3.69 52.16 -40.86
C LYS A 2 2.70 51.10 -40.28
N LYS A 3 2.31 51.23 -39.03
CA LYS A 3 1.39 52.19 -38.34
C LYS A 3 -0.02 51.59 -38.21
N ARG A 4 -0.45 51.35 -36.90
CA ARG A 4 -1.52 52.11 -36.18
C ARG A 4 -2.96 51.70 -36.54
N ILE A 5 -3.99 51.60 -35.69
CA ILE A 5 -4.50 52.38 -34.56
C ILE A 5 -5.76 51.68 -34.02
N PHE A 6 -5.91 51.56 -32.67
CA PHE A 6 -6.98 52.05 -31.77
C PHE A 6 -8.48 51.73 -32.04
N ALA A 7 -9.20 51.27 -31.05
CA ALA A 7 -10.28 51.86 -30.23
C ALA A 7 -11.07 50.78 -29.49
N LEU A 8 -11.20 50.67 -28.18
CA LEU A 8 -11.91 51.44 -27.12
C LEU A 8 -13.42 51.66 -27.40
N PHE A 9 -14.27 51.06 -26.54
CA PHE A 9 -15.52 51.59 -25.95
C PHE A 9 -16.09 50.47 -25.06
N LEU A 10 -16.14 50.53 -23.79
CA LEU A 10 -16.71 51.35 -22.69
C LEU A 10 -18.25 51.31 -22.61
N SER A 11 -18.63 50.99 -21.36
CA SER A 11 -19.88 51.39 -20.62
C SER A 11 -21.06 50.42 -20.65
N VAL A 12 -21.88 50.19 -19.63
CA VAL A 12 -22.18 50.77 -18.32
C VAL A 12 -23.25 49.88 -17.65
N LEU A 13 -23.08 49.49 -16.42
CA LEU A 13 -23.84 49.68 -15.18
C LEU A 13 -25.34 49.36 -15.15
N LEU A 14 -25.74 48.57 -14.14
CA LEU A 14 -26.80 48.84 -13.14
C LEU A 14 -26.93 47.63 -12.21
N LEU A 15 -26.48 47.68 -11.03
CA LEU A 15 -27.01 47.97 -9.68
C LEU A 15 -28.40 47.40 -9.35
N ALA A 16 -28.45 46.49 -8.40
CA ALA A 16 -29.46 46.54 -7.33
C ALA A 16 -28.98 45.73 -6.12
N THR A 17 -28.82 46.41 -5.05
CA THR A 17 -28.51 46.05 -3.66
C THR A 17 -29.65 45.34 -2.98
N VAL A 18 -29.40 44.42 -2.03
CA VAL A 18 -29.98 44.51 -0.66
C VAL A 18 -29.07 43.78 0.33
N LEU A 19 -28.73 44.47 1.38
CA LEU A 19 -28.00 44.10 2.59
C LEU A 19 -28.78 43.12 3.45
N CYS A 20 -28.13 42.21 4.19
CA CYS A 20 -28.18 42.20 5.62
C CYS A 20 -27.04 41.40 6.25
N ALA A 21 -26.58 41.89 7.36
CA ALA A 21 -25.29 41.80 7.99
C ALA A 21 -25.19 40.68 9.06
N CYS A 22 -23.96 40.53 9.50
CA CYS A 22 -23.42 40.07 10.78
C CYS A 22 -23.02 38.62 10.95
N GLY A 23 -21.72 38.44 11.19
CA GLY A 23 -21.18 37.72 12.29
C GLY A 23 -19.89 36.97 12.00
N ASP A 24 -18.77 37.53 12.46
CA ASP A 24 -17.42 36.98 12.51
C ASP A 24 -17.30 35.51 12.92
N THR A 25 -16.42 34.77 12.24
CA THR A 25 -15.17 34.26 12.86
C THR A 25 -14.34 33.57 11.79
N LYS A 26 -13.11 34.03 11.61
CA LYS A 26 -12.08 33.37 10.80
C LYS A 26 -11.62 32.11 11.51
N GLN A 27 -11.70 31.00 10.84
CA GLN A 27 -10.88 29.81 11.08
C GLN A 27 -10.12 29.53 9.79
N GLU A 28 -8.80 29.63 9.84
CA GLU A 28 -7.90 29.22 8.76
C GLU A 28 -7.93 27.69 8.70
N GLU A 29 -8.51 27.14 7.64
CA GLU A 29 -8.36 25.73 7.31
C GLU A 29 -7.06 25.53 6.53
N ALA A 30 -6.23 24.65 7.05
CA ALA A 30 -5.05 24.14 6.38
C ALA A 30 -5.45 23.41 5.08
N GLY A 31 -4.78 23.75 3.98
CA GLY A 31 -5.06 23.19 2.67
C GLY A 31 -4.76 21.69 2.61
N GLY A 32 -5.81 20.89 2.52
CA GLY A 32 -5.72 19.54 2.02
C GLY A 32 -5.52 19.57 0.52
N VAL A 33 -4.50 18.90 0.03
CA VAL A 33 -4.30 18.64 -1.40
C VAL A 33 -5.39 17.66 -1.84
N GLY A 34 -6.50 18.19 -2.33
CA GLY A 34 -7.51 17.41 -3.01
C GLY A 34 -7.04 17.11 -4.42
N SER A 35 -6.90 15.85 -4.77
CA SER A 35 -6.77 15.42 -6.15
C SER A 35 -8.06 15.82 -6.89
N ASP A 36 -7.98 16.83 -7.76
CA ASP A 36 -9.03 17.14 -8.73
C ASP A 36 -9.09 16.02 -9.79
N GLY A 37 -9.63 14.87 -9.39
CA GLY A 37 -10.19 13.93 -10.36
C GLY A 37 -11.45 14.57 -10.95
N THR A 38 -11.40 15.06 -12.18
CA THR A 38 -12.58 15.42 -12.96
C THR A 38 -13.50 14.21 -13.06
N SER A 39 -14.42 14.07 -12.11
CA SER A 39 -15.50 13.09 -12.20
C SER A 39 -16.31 13.41 -13.45
N SER A 40 -16.27 12.52 -14.44
CA SER A 40 -17.19 12.54 -15.55
C SER A 40 -18.59 12.37 -14.97
N SER A 41 -19.47 13.32 -15.17
CA SER A 41 -20.84 13.30 -14.66
C SER A 41 -21.75 12.39 -15.51
N GLY A 42 -21.26 11.25 -15.96
CA GLY A 42 -22.04 10.24 -16.66
C GLY A 42 -22.95 9.49 -15.69
N ALA A 43 -24.16 9.14 -16.15
CA ALA A 43 -25.03 8.30 -15.33
C ALA A 43 -24.44 6.90 -15.18
N VAL A 44 -24.47 6.36 -13.95
CA VAL A 44 -24.07 4.97 -13.64
C VAL A 44 -24.93 4.00 -14.45
N VAL A 45 -24.31 3.04 -15.10
CA VAL A 45 -24.97 1.97 -15.85
C VAL A 45 -24.59 0.64 -15.22
N ASP A 46 -25.61 -0.05 -14.68
CA ASP A 46 -25.45 -1.40 -14.15
C ASP A 46 -25.36 -2.44 -15.27
N GLY A 47 -24.58 -3.48 -15.02
CA GLY A 47 -24.38 -4.62 -15.90
C GLY A 47 -23.14 -4.47 -16.79
N GLY A 48 -22.96 -5.47 -17.66
CA GLY A 48 -21.81 -5.55 -18.55
C GLY A 48 -20.65 -6.38 -18.01
N GLU A 49 -19.67 -6.61 -18.86
CA GLU A 49 -18.49 -7.42 -18.58
C GLU A 49 -17.23 -6.55 -18.71
N MET A 50 -16.22 -6.80 -17.89
CA MET A 50 -14.94 -6.11 -17.89
C MET A 50 -13.77 -7.08 -17.99
N VAL A 51 -12.74 -6.71 -18.73
CA VAL A 51 -11.46 -7.43 -18.83
C VAL A 51 -10.39 -6.62 -18.12
N VAL A 52 -9.84 -7.16 -17.05
CA VAL A 52 -8.67 -6.63 -16.33
C VAL A 52 -7.43 -7.36 -16.80
N GLY A 53 -6.43 -6.64 -17.28
CA GLY A 53 -5.14 -7.19 -17.68
C GLY A 53 -4.18 -7.22 -16.50
N ILE A 54 -3.57 -8.38 -16.22
CA ILE A 54 -2.51 -8.55 -15.23
C ILE A 54 -1.27 -9.16 -15.86
N ALA A 55 -0.08 -8.61 -15.55
CA ALA A 55 1.19 -9.04 -16.14
C ALA A 55 1.91 -10.12 -15.32
N GLN A 56 1.24 -10.72 -14.36
CA GLN A 56 1.77 -11.77 -13.50
C GLN A 56 0.69 -12.80 -13.21
N ASP A 57 1.02 -14.08 -13.29
CA ASP A 57 0.07 -15.14 -12.92
C ASP A 57 -0.20 -15.15 -11.41
N LEU A 58 -1.36 -15.66 -11.07
CA LEU A 58 -1.76 -15.90 -9.68
C LEU A 58 -0.99 -17.09 -9.12
N GLY A 59 -0.82 -17.14 -7.80
CA GLY A 59 -0.25 -18.30 -7.12
C GLY A 59 -1.01 -19.60 -7.43
N ASP A 60 -0.39 -20.74 -7.15
CA ASP A 60 -0.97 -22.07 -7.44
C ASP A 60 -2.29 -22.31 -6.70
N SER A 61 -2.41 -21.78 -5.49
CA SER A 61 -3.59 -21.92 -4.63
C SER A 61 -4.44 -20.65 -4.61
N LEU A 62 -5.76 -20.81 -4.65
CA LEU A 62 -6.75 -19.76 -4.38
C LEU A 62 -7.29 -19.83 -2.94
N ASP A 63 -6.77 -20.73 -2.10
CA ASP A 63 -7.09 -20.81 -0.68
C ASP A 63 -6.60 -19.52 0.02
N PRO A 64 -7.49 -18.79 0.73
CA PRO A 64 -7.16 -17.50 1.31
C PRO A 64 -6.05 -17.54 2.36
N TYR A 65 -5.78 -18.68 2.96
CA TYR A 65 -4.73 -18.87 3.96
C TYR A 65 -3.40 -19.34 3.37
N GLN A 66 -3.38 -19.72 2.08
CA GLN A 66 -2.21 -20.19 1.34
C GLN A 66 -1.72 -19.22 0.26
N MET A 67 -2.24 -18.00 0.25
CA MET A 67 -1.84 -16.96 -0.72
C MET A 67 -0.43 -16.45 -0.42
N THR A 68 0.51 -16.80 -1.28
CA THR A 68 1.91 -16.32 -1.18
C THR A 68 2.17 -15.08 -2.04
N ALA A 69 1.49 -14.94 -3.18
CA ALA A 69 1.67 -13.84 -4.11
C ALA A 69 0.72 -12.67 -3.81
N ALA A 70 1.26 -11.44 -3.80
CA ALA A 70 0.47 -10.23 -3.59
C ALA A 70 -0.65 -10.08 -4.63
N GLY A 71 -0.37 -10.35 -5.92
CA GLY A 71 -1.37 -10.29 -6.99
C GLY A 71 -2.52 -11.28 -6.82
N THR A 72 -2.31 -12.44 -6.15
CA THR A 72 -3.40 -13.35 -5.82
C THR A 72 -4.33 -12.72 -4.78
N ARG A 73 -3.77 -12.12 -3.72
CA ARG A 73 -4.54 -11.40 -2.69
C ARG A 73 -5.33 -10.25 -3.29
N GLU A 74 -4.70 -9.49 -4.17
CA GLU A 74 -5.32 -8.36 -4.88
C GLU A 74 -6.60 -8.77 -5.62
N VAL A 75 -6.55 -9.86 -6.39
CA VAL A 75 -7.69 -10.35 -7.16
C VAL A 75 -8.76 -10.98 -6.26
N LEU A 76 -8.34 -11.80 -5.29
CA LEU A 76 -9.25 -12.54 -4.40
C LEU A 76 -9.94 -11.65 -3.36
N PHE A 77 -9.53 -10.38 -3.19
CA PHE A 77 -10.24 -9.38 -2.41
C PHE A 77 -11.71 -9.22 -2.85
N ASN A 78 -12.01 -9.48 -4.11
CA ASN A 78 -13.38 -9.45 -4.67
C ASN A 78 -14.24 -10.65 -4.26
N ILE A 79 -13.61 -11.75 -3.79
CA ILE A 79 -14.27 -13.02 -3.46
C ILE A 79 -14.45 -13.20 -1.96
N TYR A 80 -13.42 -12.82 -1.18
CA TYR A 80 -13.37 -13.09 0.26
C TYR A 80 -13.56 -11.84 1.10
N GLU A 81 -14.20 -12.01 2.25
CA GLU A 81 -14.28 -10.98 3.30
C GLU A 81 -14.00 -11.58 4.66
N GLY A 82 -13.41 -10.79 5.56
CA GLY A 82 -13.28 -11.10 6.98
C GLY A 82 -14.50 -10.62 7.80
N LEU A 83 -14.38 -10.64 9.11
CA LEU A 83 -15.36 -9.99 10.01
C LEU A 83 -15.37 -8.47 9.80
N VAL A 84 -14.21 -7.90 9.53
CA VAL A 84 -14.00 -6.52 9.09
C VAL A 84 -13.19 -6.52 7.79
N LYS A 85 -13.24 -5.43 7.03
CA LYS A 85 -12.45 -5.26 5.80
C LYS A 85 -11.89 -3.83 5.72
N PRO A 86 -10.75 -3.62 5.03
CA PRO A 86 -10.25 -2.28 4.75
C PRO A 86 -11.17 -1.56 3.76
N ASN A 87 -11.25 -0.23 3.90
CA ASN A 87 -11.86 0.65 2.91
C ASN A 87 -10.78 1.51 2.20
N ALA A 88 -11.17 2.24 1.15
CA ALA A 88 -10.26 3.10 0.40
C ALA A 88 -9.72 4.30 1.24
N SER A 89 -10.36 4.64 2.35
CA SER A 89 -9.90 5.69 3.28
C SER A 89 -8.87 5.20 4.31
N GLY A 90 -8.50 3.91 4.28
CA GLY A 90 -7.52 3.34 5.21
C GLY A 90 -8.08 2.96 6.58
N GLU A 91 -9.37 2.65 6.66
CA GLU A 91 -10.03 2.24 7.88
C GLU A 91 -10.54 0.81 7.76
N TYR A 92 -10.57 0.07 8.88
CA TYR A 92 -11.29 -1.20 8.95
C TYR A 92 -12.75 -0.95 9.27
N VAL A 93 -13.62 -1.38 8.37
CA VAL A 93 -15.08 -1.26 8.51
C VAL A 93 -15.73 -2.64 8.72
N PRO A 94 -16.88 -2.72 9.41
CA PRO A 94 -17.62 -3.97 9.55
C PRO A 94 -17.97 -4.60 8.18
N ALA A 95 -17.72 -5.90 8.02
CA ALA A 95 -18.05 -6.69 6.83
C ALA A 95 -19.02 -7.82 7.17
N VAL A 96 -18.55 -9.06 7.38
CA VAL A 96 -19.40 -10.16 7.85
C VAL A 96 -19.95 -9.88 9.25
N ALA A 97 -19.18 -9.21 10.11
CA ALA A 97 -19.74 -8.62 11.34
C ALA A 97 -20.55 -7.37 11.03
N SER A 98 -21.59 -7.09 11.81
CA SER A 98 -22.35 -5.84 11.75
C SER A 98 -21.69 -4.72 12.53
N GLU A 99 -20.85 -5.08 13.50
CA GLU A 99 -20.13 -4.19 14.40
C GLU A 99 -18.86 -4.86 14.89
N SER A 100 -17.89 -4.09 15.36
CA SER A 100 -16.72 -4.57 16.09
C SER A 100 -16.51 -3.70 17.33
N THR A 101 -16.31 -4.31 18.49
CA THR A 101 -16.01 -3.61 19.74
C THR A 101 -14.84 -4.27 20.44
N VAL A 102 -14.08 -3.46 21.20
CA VAL A 102 -12.97 -3.92 22.02
C VAL A 102 -13.18 -3.47 23.47
N SER A 103 -12.87 -4.34 24.42
CA SER A 103 -12.93 -4.01 25.85
C SER A 103 -11.86 -2.97 26.24
N GLU A 104 -12.07 -2.23 27.33
CA GLU A 104 -11.15 -1.19 27.81
C GLU A 104 -9.72 -1.73 28.10
N ASP A 105 -9.61 -3.01 28.48
CA ASP A 105 -8.32 -3.67 28.73
C ASP A 105 -7.64 -4.19 27.45
N GLY A 106 -8.28 -4.03 26.27
CA GLY A 106 -7.75 -4.46 24.98
C GLY A 106 -7.72 -5.98 24.78
N LEU A 107 -8.34 -6.77 25.67
CA LEU A 107 -8.24 -8.23 25.64
C LEU A 107 -9.40 -8.92 24.93
N THR A 108 -10.57 -8.29 24.83
CA THR A 108 -11.77 -8.94 24.33
C THR A 108 -12.34 -8.16 23.14
N TYR A 109 -12.42 -8.83 22.02
CA TYR A 109 -13.01 -8.33 20.78
C TYR A 109 -14.35 -9.03 20.54
N THR A 110 -15.40 -8.26 20.29
CA THR A 110 -16.76 -8.76 20.12
C THR A 110 -17.30 -8.39 18.75
N PHE A 111 -17.83 -9.38 18.05
CA PHE A 111 -18.30 -9.28 16.67
C PHE A 111 -19.70 -9.89 16.54
N PRO A 112 -20.78 -9.10 16.70
CA PRO A 112 -22.12 -9.52 16.28
C PRO A 112 -22.13 -9.76 14.77
N LEU A 113 -22.54 -10.93 14.30
CA LEU A 113 -22.62 -11.22 12.88
C LEU A 113 -23.80 -10.48 12.25
N ARG A 114 -23.63 -10.07 11.02
CA ARG A 114 -24.68 -9.48 10.20
C ARG A 114 -25.72 -10.55 9.86
N GLU A 115 -26.99 -10.22 9.95
CA GLU A 115 -28.08 -11.13 9.56
C GLU A 115 -28.15 -11.26 8.02
N GLY A 116 -28.40 -12.46 7.53
CA GLY A 116 -28.65 -12.72 6.11
C GLY A 116 -27.41 -12.76 5.22
N VAL A 117 -26.20 -12.78 5.79
CA VAL A 117 -24.98 -13.01 5.00
C VAL A 117 -24.97 -14.44 4.48
N LEU A 118 -24.76 -14.56 3.17
CA LEU A 118 -24.65 -15.85 2.48
C LEU A 118 -23.24 -16.03 1.91
N PHE A 119 -22.78 -17.26 1.92
CA PHE A 119 -21.65 -17.68 1.07
C PHE A 119 -22.08 -17.78 -0.39
N HIS A 120 -21.12 -17.79 -1.31
CA HIS A 120 -21.36 -17.91 -2.75
C HIS A 120 -22.07 -19.20 -3.15
N ASN A 121 -21.99 -20.26 -2.32
CA ASN A 121 -22.72 -21.54 -2.50
C ASN A 121 -24.17 -21.48 -1.98
N GLY A 122 -24.60 -20.33 -1.44
CA GLY A 122 -25.95 -20.10 -0.92
C GLY A 122 -26.17 -20.54 0.54
N ALA A 123 -25.17 -21.11 1.22
CA ALA A 123 -25.25 -21.39 2.65
C ALA A 123 -25.18 -20.09 3.47
N ALA A 124 -25.95 -20.03 4.58
CA ALA A 124 -25.87 -18.90 5.50
C ALA A 124 -24.57 -18.97 6.30
N VAL A 125 -23.93 -17.80 6.51
CA VAL A 125 -22.77 -17.70 7.40
C VAL A 125 -23.22 -17.86 8.84
N THR A 126 -22.50 -18.68 9.60
CA THR A 126 -22.74 -18.97 11.00
C THR A 126 -21.54 -18.63 11.87
N THR A 127 -21.74 -18.57 13.18
CA THR A 127 -20.65 -18.42 14.15
C THR A 127 -19.68 -19.59 14.13
N ASP A 128 -20.12 -20.79 13.76
CA ASP A 128 -19.27 -21.98 13.62
C ASP A 128 -18.31 -21.82 12.44
N ASP A 129 -18.75 -21.22 11.33
CA ASP A 129 -17.88 -20.92 10.18
C ASP A 129 -16.79 -19.91 10.57
N VAL A 130 -17.14 -18.90 11.36
CA VAL A 130 -16.15 -17.93 11.86
C VAL A 130 -15.13 -18.60 12.77
N ILE A 131 -15.58 -19.41 13.73
CA ILE A 131 -14.67 -20.13 14.64
C ILE A 131 -13.76 -21.09 13.85
N TYR A 132 -14.33 -21.80 12.86
CA TYR A 132 -13.57 -22.65 11.94
C TYR A 132 -12.50 -21.86 11.19
N SER A 133 -12.89 -20.73 10.59
CA SER A 133 -12.00 -19.87 9.81
C SER A 133 -10.81 -19.37 10.63
N PHE A 134 -11.05 -18.89 11.84
CA PHE A 134 -9.96 -18.47 12.74
C PHE A 134 -9.01 -19.61 13.10
N LYS A 135 -9.54 -20.78 13.45
CA LYS A 135 -8.72 -21.96 13.80
C LYS A 135 -7.91 -22.44 12.62
N THR A 136 -8.55 -22.61 11.47
CA THR A 136 -7.88 -23.07 10.25
C THR A 136 -6.82 -22.06 9.80
N CYS A 137 -7.14 -20.78 9.81
CA CYS A 137 -6.17 -19.72 9.51
C CYS A 137 -4.96 -19.77 10.44
N ALA A 138 -5.18 -19.89 11.76
CA ALA A 138 -4.08 -19.97 12.74
C ALA A 138 -3.17 -21.20 12.54
N GLU A 139 -3.73 -22.31 12.03
CA GLU A 139 -2.98 -23.55 11.82
C GLU A 139 -2.30 -23.63 10.45
N THR A 140 -2.84 -22.96 9.42
CA THR A 140 -2.46 -23.22 8.03
C THR A 140 -1.90 -22.00 7.30
N THR A 141 -2.07 -20.76 7.83
CA THR A 141 -1.62 -19.56 7.12
C THR A 141 -0.11 -19.57 6.87
N VAL A 142 0.25 -19.18 5.67
CA VAL A 142 1.66 -18.97 5.28
C VAL A 142 2.18 -17.58 5.66
N ASP A 143 1.29 -16.67 6.07
CA ASP A 143 1.66 -15.35 6.56
C ASP A 143 2.11 -15.43 8.03
N THR A 144 3.42 -15.25 8.23
CA THR A 144 4.02 -15.38 9.56
C THR A 144 3.55 -14.32 10.56
N ALA A 145 3.24 -13.09 10.10
CA ALA A 145 2.76 -12.03 10.98
C ALA A 145 1.31 -12.31 11.42
N LEU A 146 0.47 -12.81 10.51
CA LEU A 146 -0.89 -13.24 10.83
C LEU A 146 -0.87 -14.44 11.78
N ALA A 147 -0.01 -15.44 11.53
CA ALA A 147 0.14 -16.60 12.42
C ALA A 147 0.57 -16.17 13.84
N GLU A 148 1.52 -15.23 13.95
CA GLU A 148 1.96 -14.67 15.23
C GLU A 148 0.82 -13.94 15.93
N ALA A 149 0.11 -13.05 15.25
CA ALA A 149 -1.04 -12.35 15.81
C ALA A 149 -2.12 -13.31 16.30
N LEU A 150 -2.46 -14.34 15.52
CA LEU A 150 -3.43 -15.36 15.91
C LEU A 150 -2.94 -16.26 17.05
N SER A 151 -1.63 -16.43 17.22
CA SER A 151 -1.06 -17.16 18.36
C SER A 151 -1.35 -16.49 19.71
N SER A 152 -1.60 -15.17 19.71
CA SER A 152 -2.01 -14.40 20.89
C SER A 152 -3.46 -14.67 21.32
N VAL A 153 -4.26 -15.31 20.47
CA VAL A 153 -5.64 -15.67 20.79
C VAL A 153 -5.65 -16.73 21.90
N LYS A 154 -6.38 -16.44 22.97
CA LYS A 154 -6.57 -17.34 24.10
C LYS A 154 -7.78 -18.22 23.89
N ASP A 155 -8.88 -17.65 23.39
CA ASP A 155 -10.15 -18.35 23.21
C ASP A 155 -11.02 -17.64 22.15
N ILE A 156 -11.85 -18.41 21.48
CA ILE A 156 -12.88 -17.95 20.55
C ILE A 156 -14.18 -18.65 20.91
N THR A 157 -15.20 -17.88 21.27
CA THR A 157 -16.51 -18.39 21.69
C THR A 157 -17.62 -17.72 20.91
N ALA A 158 -18.79 -18.34 20.91
CA ALA A 158 -20.02 -17.76 20.37
C ALA A 158 -21.15 -17.82 21.38
N ASP A 159 -21.93 -16.73 21.42
CA ASP A 159 -23.20 -16.65 22.15
C ASP A 159 -24.27 -16.09 21.21
N GLY A 160 -25.26 -16.90 20.87
CA GLY A 160 -26.23 -16.57 19.84
C GLY A 160 -25.56 -16.29 18.50
N ASN A 161 -25.70 -15.07 17.97
CA ASN A 161 -25.11 -14.61 16.72
C ASN A 161 -23.86 -13.74 16.92
N THR A 162 -23.22 -13.81 18.08
CA THR A 162 -22.07 -12.99 18.42
C THR A 162 -20.84 -13.85 18.66
N VAL A 163 -19.75 -13.54 17.96
CA VAL A 163 -18.43 -14.16 18.18
C VAL A 163 -17.61 -13.26 19.07
N THR A 164 -16.95 -13.88 20.05
CA THR A 164 -16.03 -13.20 20.96
C THR A 164 -14.64 -13.82 20.86
N VAL A 165 -13.64 -13.01 20.58
CA VAL A 165 -12.23 -13.39 20.54
C VAL A 165 -11.54 -12.79 21.75
N THR A 166 -10.92 -13.63 22.58
CA THR A 166 -10.17 -13.19 23.78
C THR A 166 -8.68 -13.41 23.54
N LEU A 167 -7.88 -12.39 23.80
CA LEU A 167 -6.41 -12.43 23.68
C LEU A 167 -5.75 -12.81 25.02
N LYS A 168 -4.50 -13.29 24.95
CA LYS A 168 -3.62 -13.54 26.09
C LYS A 168 -3.06 -12.26 26.67
N GLU A 169 -2.80 -11.29 25.80
CA GLU A 169 -2.27 -9.95 26.09
C GLU A 169 -2.87 -8.93 25.13
N PRO A 170 -2.95 -7.65 25.47
CA PRO A 170 -3.48 -6.63 24.58
C PRO A 170 -2.65 -6.53 23.30
N ASN A 171 -3.35 -6.44 22.17
CA ASN A 171 -2.75 -6.15 20.88
C ASN A 171 -3.62 -5.11 20.18
N PRO A 172 -3.26 -3.82 20.21
CA PRO A 172 -4.08 -2.76 19.61
C PRO A 172 -4.23 -2.89 18.09
N ASP A 173 -3.31 -3.59 17.44
CA ASP A 173 -3.35 -3.84 15.99
C ASP A 173 -4.13 -5.11 15.61
N PHE A 174 -4.68 -5.83 16.61
CA PHE A 174 -5.34 -7.12 16.37
C PHE A 174 -6.51 -7.03 15.39
N LEU A 175 -7.27 -5.92 15.40
CA LEU A 175 -8.38 -5.72 14.46
C LEU A 175 -7.92 -5.76 12.99
N SER A 176 -6.72 -5.30 12.71
CA SER A 176 -6.15 -5.34 11.36
C SER A 176 -5.87 -6.77 10.89
N TYR A 177 -5.44 -7.64 11.80
CA TYR A 177 -5.26 -9.08 11.52
C TYR A 177 -6.59 -9.81 11.40
N VAL A 178 -7.63 -9.40 12.15
CA VAL A 178 -9.01 -9.92 11.98
C VAL A 178 -9.52 -9.69 10.55
N GLY A 179 -9.16 -8.57 9.92
CA GLY A 179 -9.49 -8.27 8.53
C GLY A 179 -8.81 -9.20 7.51
N MET A 180 -7.74 -9.88 7.91
CA MET A 180 -7.03 -10.88 7.08
C MET A 180 -7.54 -12.32 7.30
N VAL A 181 -8.33 -12.57 8.34
CA VAL A 181 -8.99 -13.86 8.54
C VAL A 181 -10.27 -13.88 7.69
N TYR A 182 -10.15 -14.33 6.48
CA TYR A 182 -11.30 -14.48 5.57
C TYR A 182 -12.24 -15.57 6.05
N ILE A 183 -13.55 -15.31 6.00
CA ILE A 183 -14.56 -16.25 6.47
C ILE A 183 -14.90 -17.22 5.33
N VAL A 184 -14.71 -18.52 5.58
CA VAL A 184 -14.96 -19.62 4.64
C VAL A 184 -15.91 -20.63 5.26
N PRO A 185 -16.67 -21.40 4.44
CA PRO A 185 -17.61 -22.42 4.97
C PRO A 185 -16.85 -23.56 5.66
N ALA A 186 -17.25 -23.95 6.86
CA ALA A 186 -16.57 -24.97 7.67
C ALA A 186 -16.53 -26.37 7.01
N ASP A 187 -17.51 -26.69 6.20
CA ASP A 187 -17.63 -28.00 5.52
C ASP A 187 -17.07 -27.99 4.10
N TYR A 188 -16.37 -26.94 3.66
CA TYR A 188 -15.85 -26.81 2.31
C TYR A 188 -14.32 -26.97 2.30
N THR A 189 -13.81 -27.77 1.34
CA THR A 189 -12.38 -28.14 1.28
C THR A 189 -11.71 -27.85 -0.07
N ASP A 190 -12.44 -27.32 -1.05
CA ASP A 190 -11.93 -27.10 -2.40
C ASP A 190 -11.50 -25.62 -2.65
N GLU A 191 -11.23 -24.86 -1.59
CA GLU A 191 -10.85 -23.43 -1.65
C GLU A 191 -9.65 -23.18 -2.57
N ALA A 192 -8.70 -24.07 -2.61
CA ALA A 192 -7.50 -23.94 -3.45
C ALA A 192 -7.80 -23.83 -4.95
N THR A 193 -8.92 -24.38 -5.43
CA THR A 193 -9.26 -24.46 -6.86
C THR A 193 -10.63 -23.89 -7.21
N SER A 194 -11.52 -23.78 -6.24
CA SER A 194 -12.90 -23.30 -6.41
C SER A 194 -13.32 -22.47 -5.18
N PRO A 195 -12.79 -21.25 -5.03
CA PRO A 195 -12.97 -20.43 -3.83
C PRO A 195 -14.45 -20.08 -3.58
N VAL A 196 -14.85 -20.17 -2.31
CA VAL A 196 -16.19 -19.82 -1.83
C VAL A 196 -16.07 -18.83 -0.67
N GLY A 197 -16.37 -17.57 -0.94
CA GLY A 197 -16.35 -16.48 0.05
C GLY A 197 -17.72 -15.84 0.22
N THR A 198 -17.71 -14.63 0.77
CA THR A 198 -18.90 -13.79 1.02
C THR A 198 -18.88 -12.49 0.23
N GLY A 199 -17.85 -12.24 -0.59
CA GLY A 199 -17.59 -10.99 -1.29
C GLY A 199 -18.59 -10.65 -2.40
N PRO A 200 -18.46 -9.46 -3.02
CA PRO A 200 -19.39 -8.95 -4.03
C PRO A 200 -19.35 -9.71 -5.36
N PHE A 201 -18.28 -10.45 -5.61
CA PHE A 201 -18.14 -11.33 -6.77
C PHE A 201 -17.88 -12.77 -6.33
N LYS A 202 -18.41 -13.72 -7.08
CA LYS A 202 -18.17 -15.15 -6.88
C LYS A 202 -17.33 -15.74 -8.00
N PHE A 203 -16.55 -16.74 -7.68
CA PHE A 203 -15.71 -17.47 -8.61
C PHE A 203 -16.55 -18.23 -9.66
N VAL A 204 -16.10 -18.21 -10.91
CA VAL A 204 -16.69 -18.97 -12.02
C VAL A 204 -15.72 -20.01 -12.52
N SER A 205 -14.50 -19.63 -12.88
CA SER A 205 -13.49 -20.55 -13.40
C SER A 205 -12.10 -19.93 -13.39
N ARG A 206 -11.08 -20.79 -13.45
CA ARG A 206 -9.68 -20.43 -13.68
C ARG A 206 -9.07 -21.32 -14.75
N SER A 207 -8.37 -20.70 -15.69
CA SER A 207 -7.39 -21.34 -16.57
C SER A 207 -6.02 -20.82 -16.18
N VAL A 208 -5.18 -21.71 -15.61
CA VAL A 208 -3.84 -21.32 -15.13
C VAL A 208 -3.03 -20.67 -16.26
N GLN A 209 -2.34 -19.57 -15.99
CA GLN A 209 -1.60 -18.73 -16.94
C GLN A 209 -2.45 -18.08 -18.05
N GLU A 210 -3.77 -18.18 -17.99
CA GLU A 210 -4.65 -17.56 -18.99
C GLU A 210 -5.62 -16.55 -18.36
N ASN A 211 -6.44 -16.99 -17.38
CA ASN A 211 -7.45 -16.15 -16.76
C ASN A 211 -8.01 -16.69 -15.45
N LEU A 212 -8.62 -15.78 -14.69
CA LEU A 212 -9.59 -16.06 -13.63
C LEU A 212 -10.85 -15.28 -13.92
N ILE A 213 -12.02 -15.90 -13.81
CA ILE A 213 -13.32 -15.29 -14.10
C ILE A 213 -14.17 -15.27 -12.84
N VAL A 214 -14.73 -14.10 -12.54
CA VAL A 214 -15.71 -13.91 -11.48
C VAL A 214 -16.98 -13.30 -12.03
N GLU A 215 -18.12 -13.56 -11.37
CA GLU A 215 -19.40 -12.96 -11.70
C GLU A 215 -20.03 -12.30 -10.45
N LYS A 216 -20.87 -11.31 -10.67
CA LYS A 216 -21.64 -10.62 -9.64
C LYS A 216 -22.35 -11.60 -8.72
N PHE A 217 -22.19 -11.44 -7.41
CA PHE A 217 -22.96 -12.16 -6.42
C PHE A 217 -24.29 -11.45 -6.16
N ALA A 218 -25.37 -11.96 -6.76
CA ALA A 218 -26.68 -11.30 -6.70
C ALA A 218 -27.28 -11.22 -5.27
N ASP A 219 -26.86 -12.12 -4.39
CA ASP A 219 -27.34 -12.19 -2.99
C ASP A 219 -26.34 -11.57 -2.02
N TYR A 220 -25.38 -10.76 -2.52
CA TYR A 220 -24.43 -10.04 -1.67
C TYR A 220 -25.15 -9.17 -0.65
N TRP A 221 -24.70 -9.21 0.58
CA TRP A 221 -25.29 -8.54 1.74
C TRP A 221 -25.13 -7.02 1.73
N GLY A 222 -24.10 -6.51 1.08
CA GLY A 222 -23.75 -5.09 0.99
C GLY A 222 -24.24 -4.43 -0.29
N GLU A 223 -23.58 -3.34 -0.68
CA GLU A 223 -23.79 -2.70 -1.97
C GLU A 223 -23.31 -3.63 -3.09
N LYS A 224 -24.22 -3.98 -3.98
CA LYS A 224 -23.94 -4.97 -5.02
C LYS A 224 -23.02 -4.38 -6.08
N ALA A 225 -22.10 -5.20 -6.57
CA ALA A 225 -21.27 -4.83 -7.70
C ALA A 225 -22.11 -4.36 -8.90
N HIS A 226 -21.63 -3.38 -9.64
CA HIS A 226 -22.30 -2.89 -10.85
C HIS A 226 -22.10 -3.85 -12.03
N LEU A 227 -20.87 -4.36 -12.22
CA LEU A 227 -20.52 -5.25 -13.33
C LEU A 227 -21.11 -6.64 -13.14
N ASP A 228 -21.59 -7.27 -14.23
CA ASP A 228 -22.10 -8.64 -14.19
C ASP A 228 -20.98 -9.68 -14.13
N LYS A 229 -19.84 -9.40 -14.80
CA LYS A 229 -18.71 -10.32 -14.88
C LYS A 229 -17.38 -9.57 -15.03
N VAL A 230 -16.34 -10.10 -14.39
CA VAL A 230 -14.97 -9.64 -14.58
C VAL A 230 -14.10 -10.82 -14.99
N THR A 231 -13.28 -10.61 -16.02
CA THR A 231 -12.25 -11.54 -16.45
C THR A 231 -10.88 -10.93 -16.16
N PHE A 232 -10.17 -11.47 -15.17
CA PHE A 232 -8.76 -11.18 -14.96
C PHE A 232 -7.96 -12.00 -15.97
N LYS A 233 -7.43 -11.32 -16.97
CA LYS A 233 -6.66 -11.93 -18.05
C LYS A 233 -5.17 -11.80 -17.78
N ILE A 234 -4.49 -12.95 -17.76
CA ILE A 234 -3.07 -13.04 -17.46
C ILE A 234 -2.29 -12.86 -18.77
N TYR A 235 -1.27 -12.02 -18.74
CA TYR A 235 -0.33 -11.81 -19.84
C TYR A 235 1.06 -12.26 -19.40
N GLU A 236 1.80 -12.88 -20.32
CA GLU A 236 3.11 -13.48 -20.07
C GLU A 236 4.12 -12.46 -19.52
N ASP A 237 4.03 -11.22 -20.02
CA ASP A 237 4.89 -10.11 -19.60
C ASP A 237 4.21 -8.75 -19.83
N ALA A 238 4.86 -7.69 -19.37
CA ALA A 238 4.40 -6.32 -19.55
C ALA A 238 4.24 -5.92 -21.03
N ASN A 239 5.07 -6.41 -21.96
CA ASN A 239 4.96 -6.06 -23.38
C ASN A 239 3.72 -6.67 -24.03
N ALA A 240 3.37 -7.89 -23.63
CA ALA A 240 2.13 -8.56 -24.07
C ALA A 240 0.91 -7.79 -23.57
N LEU A 241 0.92 -7.34 -22.31
CA LEU A 241 -0.13 -6.49 -21.73
C LEU A 241 -0.23 -5.15 -22.47
N MET A 242 0.89 -4.47 -22.74
CA MET A 242 0.92 -3.21 -23.49
C MET A 242 0.37 -3.36 -24.92
N SER A 243 0.68 -4.48 -25.58
CA SER A 243 0.12 -4.80 -26.90
C SER A 243 -1.39 -4.99 -26.85
N ALA A 244 -1.91 -5.62 -25.80
CA ALA A 244 -3.35 -5.84 -25.60
C ALA A 244 -4.10 -4.53 -25.26
N LEU A 245 -3.50 -3.64 -24.46
CA LEU A 245 -4.01 -2.29 -24.20
C LEU A 245 -4.06 -1.48 -25.50
N SER A 246 -2.99 -1.47 -26.28
CA SER A 246 -2.94 -0.78 -27.58
C SER A 246 -4.03 -1.27 -28.56
N ALA A 247 -4.37 -2.57 -28.51
CA ALA A 247 -5.43 -3.18 -29.31
C ALA A 247 -6.85 -2.94 -28.74
N GLY A 248 -6.98 -2.33 -27.54
CA GLY A 248 -8.27 -2.10 -26.87
C GLY A 248 -8.94 -3.38 -26.36
N SER A 249 -8.22 -4.48 -26.21
CA SER A 249 -8.75 -5.79 -25.78
C SER A 249 -8.77 -5.98 -24.26
N VAL A 250 -8.25 -5.01 -23.50
CA VAL A 250 -8.27 -4.91 -22.04
C VAL A 250 -9.03 -3.64 -21.67
N ASP A 251 -9.84 -3.69 -20.64
CA ASP A 251 -10.65 -2.54 -20.19
C ASP A 251 -9.95 -1.76 -19.08
N MET A 252 -9.14 -2.46 -18.26
CA MET A 252 -8.37 -1.90 -17.16
C MET A 252 -7.04 -2.64 -17.01
N ALA A 253 -5.98 -1.90 -16.69
CA ALA A 253 -4.72 -2.46 -16.19
C ALA A 253 -4.12 -1.51 -15.15
N GLY A 254 -3.64 -2.06 -14.04
CA GLY A 254 -2.96 -1.33 -12.97
C GLY A 254 -1.46 -1.60 -12.93
N HIS A 255 -0.79 -0.97 -11.97
CA HIS A 255 0.66 -1.10 -11.71
C HIS A 255 1.53 -0.74 -12.92
N LEU A 256 1.07 0.24 -13.70
CA LEU A 256 1.79 0.73 -14.86
C LEU A 256 2.81 1.82 -14.47
N THR A 257 3.87 1.93 -15.24
CA THR A 257 4.81 3.06 -15.16
C THR A 257 4.31 4.22 -16.02
N ILE A 258 4.80 5.44 -15.77
CA ILE A 258 4.45 6.61 -16.58
C ILE A 258 4.81 6.41 -18.06
N ASP A 259 5.98 5.84 -18.36
CA ASP A 259 6.39 5.51 -19.75
C ASP A 259 5.39 4.59 -20.47
N GLN A 260 4.81 3.63 -19.74
CA GLN A 260 3.79 2.72 -20.28
C GLN A 260 2.49 3.46 -20.56
N VAL A 261 2.06 4.31 -19.64
CA VAL A 261 0.88 5.17 -19.80
C VAL A 261 1.02 6.07 -21.02
N ASP A 262 2.15 6.76 -21.17
CA ASP A 262 2.44 7.66 -22.29
C ASP A 262 2.48 6.93 -23.62
N THR A 263 3.00 5.70 -23.63
CA THR A 263 3.01 4.85 -24.83
C THR A 263 1.59 4.53 -25.32
N ILE A 264 0.63 4.30 -24.43
CA ILE A 264 -0.78 4.02 -24.77
C ILE A 264 -1.52 5.31 -25.12
N GLY A 265 -1.26 6.40 -24.39
CA GLY A 265 -1.93 7.69 -24.55
C GLY A 265 -3.40 7.67 -24.11
N THR A 266 -4.05 8.84 -24.22
CA THR A 266 -5.38 9.10 -23.62
C THR A 266 -6.59 8.83 -24.55
N GLY A 267 -6.37 8.27 -25.73
CA GLY A 267 -7.45 8.14 -26.74
C GLY A 267 -8.58 7.18 -26.33
N THR A 268 -8.24 6.01 -25.82
CA THR A 268 -9.18 4.95 -25.40
C THR A 268 -9.35 4.90 -23.89
N TYR A 269 -8.33 5.27 -23.15
CA TYR A 269 -8.25 5.15 -21.71
C TYR A 269 -8.10 6.52 -21.05
N LYS A 270 -8.62 6.62 -19.84
CA LYS A 270 -8.23 7.62 -18.86
C LYS A 270 -7.15 7.03 -17.95
N THR A 271 -6.24 7.88 -17.52
CA THR A 271 -5.21 7.54 -16.54
C THR A 271 -5.71 7.95 -15.16
N LEU A 272 -5.66 7.01 -14.23
CA LEU A 272 -5.84 7.27 -12.81
C LEU A 272 -4.47 7.15 -12.14
N GLU A 273 -4.17 8.05 -11.24
CA GLU A 273 -2.91 8.07 -10.49
C GLU A 273 -3.19 7.89 -9.00
N GLY A 274 -2.46 6.97 -8.39
CA GLY A 274 -2.42 6.71 -6.97
C GLY A 274 -0.98 6.48 -6.51
N THR A 275 -0.81 5.79 -5.38
CA THR A 275 0.50 5.39 -4.87
C THR A 275 0.56 3.88 -4.72
N MET A 276 1.75 3.31 -4.87
CA MET A 276 2.01 1.88 -4.68
C MET A 276 1.95 1.47 -3.21
N ASN A 277 1.86 2.44 -2.31
CA ASN A 277 1.82 2.21 -0.86
C ASN A 277 3.05 1.43 -0.36
N LEU A 278 4.22 1.89 -0.74
CA LEU A 278 5.48 1.30 -0.34
C LEU A 278 6.54 2.34 0.02
N VAL A 279 7.43 1.96 0.91
CA VAL A 279 8.60 2.75 1.34
C VAL A 279 9.79 2.35 0.47
N GLN A 280 10.05 3.10 -0.62
CA GLN A 280 11.29 2.94 -1.37
C GLN A 280 12.41 3.73 -0.71
N ALA A 281 13.54 3.06 -0.46
CA ALA A 281 14.72 3.67 0.14
C ALA A 281 16.01 3.02 -0.35
N LEU A 282 17.12 3.71 -0.19
CA LEU A 282 18.44 3.10 -0.14
C LEU A 282 18.64 2.62 1.31
N TYR A 283 18.41 1.33 1.52
CA TYR A 283 18.60 0.68 2.81
C TYR A 283 20.08 0.43 3.06
N LEU A 284 20.57 0.84 4.24
CA LEU A 284 21.96 0.79 4.64
C LEU A 284 22.14 -0.29 5.71
N ASN A 285 23.12 -1.17 5.55
CA ASN A 285 23.44 -2.15 6.60
C ASN A 285 24.19 -1.46 7.74
N ASN A 286 23.50 -1.15 8.83
CA ASN A 286 24.02 -0.35 9.93
C ASN A 286 25.11 -1.06 10.77
N ASP A 287 25.38 -2.35 10.55
CA ASP A 287 26.44 -3.11 11.19
C ASP A 287 27.72 -3.22 10.31
N VAL A 288 27.67 -2.70 9.08
CA VAL A 288 28.77 -2.75 8.11
C VAL A 288 29.40 -1.38 7.94
N LYS A 289 30.77 -1.32 7.98
CA LYS A 289 31.48 -0.08 7.70
C LYS A 289 31.31 0.33 6.23
N PRO A 290 31.12 1.64 5.99
CA PRO A 290 31.16 2.74 6.95
C PRO A 290 29.81 3.11 7.56
N PHE A 291 28.73 2.34 7.30
CA PHE A 291 27.36 2.66 7.70
C PHE A 291 27.06 2.41 9.20
N ASP A 292 27.98 1.81 9.94
CA ASP A 292 27.98 1.75 11.40
C ASP A 292 28.12 3.15 12.05
N ASN A 293 28.53 4.16 11.26
CA ASN A 293 28.66 5.55 11.68
C ASN A 293 27.47 6.39 11.23
N GLU A 294 26.69 6.89 12.19
CA GLU A 294 25.51 7.74 11.93
C GLU A 294 25.84 8.96 11.05
N LYS A 295 27.01 9.63 11.27
CA LYS A 295 27.38 10.79 10.44
C LYS A 295 27.57 10.43 8.97
N VAL A 296 28.02 9.22 8.67
CA VAL A 296 28.10 8.73 7.27
C VAL A 296 26.71 8.56 6.70
N ARG A 297 25.78 7.98 7.44
CA ARG A 297 24.40 7.80 6.99
C ARG A 297 23.69 9.15 6.79
N GLN A 298 23.87 10.09 7.72
CA GLN A 298 23.39 11.48 7.57
C GLN A 298 24.01 12.17 6.34
N ALA A 299 25.30 11.97 6.11
CA ALA A 299 25.96 12.51 4.91
C ALA A 299 25.34 11.97 3.62
N MET A 300 24.99 10.69 3.59
CA MET A 300 24.30 10.10 2.44
C MET A 300 22.90 10.69 2.23
N CYS A 301 22.16 10.94 3.31
CA CYS A 301 20.87 11.63 3.21
C CYS A 301 21.01 13.03 2.61
N TYR A 302 21.99 13.85 3.04
CA TYR A 302 22.25 15.17 2.46
C TYR A 302 22.80 15.10 1.01
N ALA A 303 23.44 13.99 0.61
CA ALA A 303 24.00 13.82 -0.73
C ALA A 303 22.95 13.45 -1.78
N VAL A 304 21.75 13.02 -1.36
CA VAL A 304 20.70 12.54 -2.25
C VAL A 304 19.66 13.65 -2.50
N ASN A 305 19.46 13.98 -3.77
CA ASN A 305 18.41 14.88 -4.24
C ASN A 305 17.20 14.02 -4.68
N VAL A 306 16.22 13.88 -3.79
CA VAL A 306 15.04 13.07 -4.06
C VAL A 306 14.20 13.66 -5.20
N ASP A 307 14.08 14.99 -5.31
CA ASP A 307 13.33 15.63 -6.40
C ASP A 307 13.94 15.27 -7.77
N GLU A 308 15.29 15.29 -7.90
CA GLU A 308 15.99 14.86 -9.12
C GLU A 308 15.76 13.37 -9.41
N ILE A 309 15.61 12.52 -8.37
CA ILE A 309 15.27 11.10 -8.56
C ILE A 309 13.86 10.98 -9.15
N LEU A 310 12.86 11.64 -8.56
CA LEU A 310 11.48 11.62 -9.05
C LEU A 310 11.41 12.13 -10.50
N ASP A 311 12.05 13.26 -10.79
CA ASP A 311 12.08 13.85 -12.13
C ASP A 311 12.67 12.89 -13.18
N LEU A 312 13.77 12.21 -12.85
CA LEU A 312 14.50 11.35 -13.79
C LEU A 312 13.92 9.94 -13.92
N THR A 313 13.21 9.43 -12.91
CA THR A 313 12.73 8.04 -12.89
C THR A 313 11.23 7.89 -13.07
N SER A 314 10.46 8.97 -12.88
CA SER A 314 9.00 8.95 -12.91
C SER A 314 8.38 10.29 -13.34
N GLU A 315 9.11 11.15 -14.05
CA GLU A 315 8.63 12.46 -14.54
C GLU A 315 8.03 13.37 -13.46
N GLY A 316 8.56 13.25 -12.23
CA GLY A 316 8.09 13.99 -11.05
C GLY A 316 6.91 13.35 -10.32
N HIS A 317 6.39 12.22 -10.80
CA HIS A 317 5.34 11.47 -10.12
C HIS A 317 5.88 10.67 -8.93
N GLY A 318 5.01 10.40 -7.95
CA GLY A 318 5.37 9.76 -6.69
C GLY A 318 5.41 10.77 -5.54
N THR A 319 5.51 10.28 -4.32
CA THR A 319 5.50 11.13 -3.12
C THR A 319 6.79 10.94 -2.33
N LYS A 320 7.50 12.03 -2.07
CA LYS A 320 8.69 12.02 -1.19
C LYS A 320 8.32 11.54 0.20
N ILE A 321 9.15 10.70 0.77
CA ILE A 321 9.01 10.23 2.14
C ILE A 321 10.34 10.40 2.90
N GLY A 322 10.27 10.61 4.21
CA GLY A 322 11.44 10.78 5.07
C GLY A 322 11.58 9.72 6.15
N THR A 323 10.71 8.71 6.14
CA THR A 323 10.67 7.66 7.16
C THR A 323 10.02 6.38 6.61
N SER A 324 9.88 5.35 7.43
CA SER A 324 9.22 4.09 7.09
C SER A 324 7.69 4.14 7.15
N ILE A 325 7.08 5.29 6.94
CA ILE A 325 5.63 5.47 6.81
C ILE A 325 5.35 6.22 5.52
N TYR A 326 4.36 5.77 4.74
CA TYR A 326 3.92 6.40 3.51
C TYR A 326 2.56 7.12 3.65
N PRO A 327 2.18 8.01 2.71
CA PRO A 327 1.04 8.93 2.85
C PRO A 327 -0.31 8.28 3.15
N ALA A 328 -0.56 7.05 2.67
CA ALA A 328 -1.82 6.35 2.91
C ALA A 328 -2.08 6.07 4.40
N PHE A 329 -1.03 6.05 5.23
CA PHE A 329 -1.16 6.03 6.69
C PHE A 329 -1.40 7.43 7.27
N THR A 330 -2.45 8.10 6.83
CA THR A 330 -2.75 9.51 7.13
C THR A 330 -2.68 9.86 8.62
N LYS A 331 -3.06 8.91 9.49
CA LYS A 331 -3.01 9.04 10.95
C LYS A 331 -1.58 9.20 11.49
N TYR A 332 -0.60 8.58 10.84
CA TYR A 332 0.79 8.44 11.31
C TYR A 332 1.80 9.17 10.43
N PHE A 333 1.44 9.47 9.19
CA PHE A 333 2.33 10.11 8.24
C PHE A 333 2.63 11.56 8.63
N ASP A 334 3.92 11.91 8.60
CA ASP A 334 4.39 13.29 8.78
C ASP A 334 5.22 13.70 7.56
N ALA A 335 4.62 14.51 6.70
CA ALA A 335 5.26 14.99 5.48
C ALA A 335 6.53 15.82 5.74
N SER A 336 6.66 16.46 6.91
CA SER A 336 7.83 17.27 7.24
C SER A 336 9.13 16.47 7.36
N LEU A 337 9.02 15.15 7.62
CA LEU A 337 10.19 14.27 7.69
C LEU A 337 10.88 14.09 6.33
N ALA A 338 10.16 14.30 5.22
CA ALA A 338 10.75 14.25 3.88
C ALA A 338 11.80 15.37 3.65
N ASP A 339 11.73 16.45 4.41
CA ASP A 339 12.66 17.57 4.34
C ASP A 339 13.67 17.61 5.50
N ALA A 340 13.79 16.54 6.28
CA ALA A 340 14.74 16.44 7.40
C ALA A 340 16.20 16.58 6.94
N TYR A 341 16.51 16.13 5.72
CA TYR A 341 17.83 16.20 5.11
C TYR A 341 17.76 16.90 3.73
N PRO A 342 17.66 18.24 3.67
CA PRO A 342 17.63 18.93 2.39
C PRO A 342 18.95 18.71 1.63
N TYR A 343 18.87 18.52 0.31
CA TYR A 343 20.02 18.26 -0.53
C TYR A 343 21.11 19.32 -0.35
N ASP A 344 22.30 18.91 0.15
CA ASP A 344 23.43 19.78 0.44
C ASP A 344 24.75 18.99 0.32
N VAL A 345 25.41 19.12 -0.84
CA VAL A 345 26.67 18.45 -1.15
C VAL A 345 27.81 18.87 -0.22
N ASP A 346 27.86 20.14 0.17
CA ASP A 346 28.93 20.65 1.03
C ASP A 346 28.76 20.15 2.46
N LYS A 347 27.53 20.12 2.96
CA LYS A 347 27.19 19.51 4.26
C LYS A 347 27.52 18.03 4.28
N ALA A 348 27.17 17.29 3.22
CA ALA A 348 27.49 15.88 3.09
C ALA A 348 29.01 15.62 3.14
N LYS A 349 29.81 16.39 2.39
CA LYS A 349 31.28 16.29 2.42
C LYS A 349 31.86 16.61 3.78
N GLN A 350 31.32 17.61 4.46
CA GLN A 350 31.76 17.94 5.81
C GLN A 350 31.51 16.80 6.78
N LEU A 351 30.32 16.20 6.77
CA LEU A 351 29.98 15.05 7.63
C LEU A 351 30.84 13.84 7.33
N LEU A 352 31.15 13.56 6.05
CA LEU A 352 32.09 12.51 5.66
C LEU A 352 33.49 12.76 6.23
N ALA A 353 33.99 13.99 6.10
CA ALA A 353 35.28 14.37 6.65
C ALA A 353 35.33 14.24 8.18
N ASP A 354 34.27 14.69 8.88
CA ASP A 354 34.13 14.53 10.34
C ASP A 354 34.05 13.08 10.80
N ALA A 355 33.57 12.19 9.92
CA ALA A 355 33.51 10.75 10.14
C ALA A 355 34.81 10.00 9.76
N GLY A 356 35.83 10.72 9.23
CA GLY A 356 37.10 10.13 8.79
C GLY A 356 37.15 9.67 7.35
N TYR A 357 36.18 10.05 6.51
CA TYR A 357 36.04 9.69 5.09
C TYR A 357 36.13 10.91 4.15
N ALA A 358 37.07 11.83 4.44
CA ALA A 358 37.27 13.03 3.63
C ALA A 358 37.57 12.75 2.14
N ASP A 359 38.21 11.62 1.86
CA ASP A 359 38.53 11.17 0.50
C ASP A 359 37.42 10.28 -0.12
N GLY A 360 36.27 10.15 0.57
CA GLY A 360 35.18 9.27 0.19
C GLY A 360 35.48 7.80 0.46
N PHE A 361 34.66 6.92 -0.12
CA PHE A 361 34.81 5.46 -0.03
C PHE A 361 34.11 4.76 -1.20
N SER A 362 34.32 3.44 -1.34
CA SER A 362 33.60 2.62 -2.31
C SER A 362 32.54 1.76 -1.63
N MET A 363 31.40 1.57 -2.28
CA MET A 363 30.29 0.73 -1.80
C MET A 363 29.58 0.01 -2.93
N SER A 364 28.79 -0.99 -2.59
CA SER A 364 27.90 -1.67 -3.51
C SER A 364 26.43 -1.37 -3.16
N ILE A 365 25.61 -1.28 -4.21
CA ILE A 365 24.15 -1.21 -4.11
C ILE A 365 23.58 -2.49 -4.71
N THR A 366 23.10 -3.41 -3.90
CA THR A 366 22.44 -4.63 -4.37
C THR A 366 21.01 -4.31 -4.77
N VAL A 367 20.56 -4.76 -5.94
CA VAL A 367 19.21 -4.48 -6.44
C VAL A 367 18.63 -5.71 -7.12
N PRO A 368 17.37 -6.09 -6.83
CA PRO A 368 16.70 -7.16 -7.59
C PRO A 368 16.55 -6.74 -9.05
N SER A 369 17.05 -7.55 -9.97
CA SER A 369 17.17 -7.20 -11.40
C SER A 369 15.83 -7.10 -12.13
N ASN A 370 14.80 -7.74 -11.63
CA ASN A 370 13.45 -7.74 -12.18
C ASN A 370 12.59 -6.51 -11.78
N TYR A 371 13.08 -5.64 -10.88
CA TYR A 371 12.36 -4.44 -10.45
C TYR A 371 12.95 -3.16 -11.06
N THR A 372 12.51 -2.83 -12.28
CA THR A 372 12.99 -1.66 -13.04
C THR A 372 12.96 -0.35 -12.25
N PRO A 373 11.91 0.00 -11.48
CA PRO A 373 11.91 1.25 -10.71
C PRO A 373 13.04 1.33 -9.68
N HIS A 374 13.42 0.21 -9.06
CA HIS A 374 14.53 0.19 -8.10
C HIS A 374 15.89 0.30 -8.79
N MET A 375 16.03 -0.32 -9.98
CA MET A 375 17.23 -0.22 -10.80
C MET A 375 17.46 1.22 -11.30
N ASN A 376 16.42 1.90 -11.75
CA ASN A 376 16.50 3.29 -12.21
C ASN A 376 16.94 4.23 -11.08
N VAL A 377 16.33 4.10 -9.90
CA VAL A 377 16.74 4.87 -8.71
C VAL A 377 18.19 4.62 -8.35
N ALA A 378 18.64 3.35 -8.36
CA ALA A 378 20.03 3.01 -8.07
C ALA A 378 21.02 3.67 -9.05
N GLN A 379 20.68 3.82 -10.33
CA GLN A 379 21.51 4.50 -11.32
C GLN A 379 21.66 6.01 -10.99
N VAL A 380 20.58 6.68 -10.62
CA VAL A 380 20.64 8.09 -10.22
C VAL A 380 21.45 8.26 -8.93
N LEU A 381 21.28 7.35 -7.95
CA LEU A 381 22.06 7.36 -6.71
C LEU A 381 23.57 7.24 -6.95
N VAL A 382 24.02 6.41 -7.90
CA VAL A 382 25.45 6.30 -8.27
C VAL A 382 26.02 7.66 -8.68
N GLU A 383 25.30 8.39 -9.52
CA GLU A 383 25.73 9.71 -10.01
C GLU A 383 25.70 10.77 -8.90
N GLN A 384 24.69 10.73 -8.04
CA GLN A 384 24.58 11.71 -6.94
C GLN A 384 25.65 11.47 -5.86
N LEU A 385 25.87 10.23 -5.46
CA LEU A 385 26.87 9.87 -4.45
C LEU A 385 28.30 10.16 -4.93
N ALA A 386 28.56 10.07 -6.23
CA ALA A 386 29.84 10.45 -6.81
C ALA A 386 30.18 11.94 -6.57
N LYS A 387 29.18 12.84 -6.48
CA LYS A 387 29.38 14.28 -6.21
C LYS A 387 30.03 14.55 -4.83
N VAL A 388 29.90 13.58 -3.90
CA VAL A 388 30.50 13.68 -2.55
C VAL A 388 31.69 12.74 -2.33
N GLY A 389 32.21 12.12 -3.41
CA GLY A 389 33.40 11.25 -3.37
C GLY A 389 33.07 9.78 -3.06
N ILE A 390 31.81 9.38 -3.03
CA ILE A 390 31.41 7.98 -2.83
C ILE A 390 31.31 7.29 -4.19
N THR A 391 32.07 6.19 -4.37
CA THR A 391 32.02 5.37 -5.57
C THR A 391 31.08 4.19 -5.34
N ALA A 392 29.84 4.30 -5.82
CA ALA A 392 28.85 3.23 -5.71
C ALA A 392 28.85 2.33 -6.97
N THR A 393 28.70 1.02 -6.78
CA THR A 393 28.60 0.03 -7.85
C THR A 393 27.31 -0.77 -7.70
N ILE A 394 26.46 -0.78 -8.72
CA ILE A 394 25.22 -1.55 -8.71
C ILE A 394 25.54 -3.04 -8.89
N LYS A 395 24.97 -3.89 -8.04
CA LYS A 395 25.02 -5.36 -8.12
C LYS A 395 23.61 -5.89 -8.37
N PRO A 396 23.21 -6.07 -9.65
CA PRO A 396 21.91 -6.70 -9.94
C PRO A 396 21.96 -8.17 -9.51
N VAL A 397 20.90 -8.64 -8.88
CA VAL A 397 20.74 -10.05 -8.45
C VAL A 397 19.34 -10.54 -8.79
N GLU A 398 19.19 -11.85 -8.96
CA GLU A 398 17.88 -12.48 -9.11
C GLU A 398 17.09 -12.38 -7.80
N TRP A 399 15.75 -12.39 -7.87
CA TRP A 399 14.87 -12.20 -6.72
C TRP A 399 15.13 -13.20 -5.58
N GLU A 400 15.25 -14.49 -5.89
CA GLU A 400 15.52 -15.53 -4.90
C GLU A 400 16.86 -15.32 -4.20
N THR A 401 17.87 -14.84 -4.93
CA THR A 401 19.18 -14.48 -4.36
C THR A 401 19.05 -13.26 -3.47
N TRP A 402 18.27 -12.26 -3.87
CA TRP A 402 18.03 -11.09 -3.02
C TRP A 402 17.36 -11.49 -1.70
N VAL A 403 16.33 -12.32 -1.76
CA VAL A 403 15.62 -12.80 -0.57
C VAL A 403 16.55 -13.61 0.35
N SER A 404 17.32 -14.55 -0.21
CA SER A 404 18.18 -15.42 0.60
C SER A 404 19.40 -14.69 1.15
N ASP A 405 20.16 -14.00 0.30
CA ASP A 405 21.44 -13.42 0.69
C ASP A 405 21.30 -12.03 1.28
N THR A 406 20.53 -11.14 0.64
CA THR A 406 20.41 -9.74 1.07
C THR A 406 19.46 -9.63 2.25
N TYR A 407 18.23 -10.14 2.10
CA TYR A 407 17.20 -9.96 3.11
C TYR A 407 17.42 -10.89 4.32
N THR A 408 17.54 -12.19 4.09
CA THR A 408 17.61 -13.19 5.17
C THR A 408 19.01 -13.25 5.81
N ASN A 409 20.06 -13.38 4.99
CA ASN A 409 21.44 -13.51 5.48
C ASN A 409 22.09 -12.16 5.78
N ARG A 410 21.45 -11.03 5.41
CA ARG A 410 21.98 -9.66 5.63
C ARG A 410 23.36 -9.45 5.03
N ASN A 411 23.69 -10.16 3.94
CA ASN A 411 25.00 -10.11 3.28
C ASN A 411 25.00 -9.02 2.18
N PHE A 412 24.94 -7.76 2.61
CA PHE A 412 24.96 -6.60 1.71
C PHE A 412 25.54 -5.38 2.43
N GLU A 413 25.99 -4.40 1.66
CA GLU A 413 26.39 -3.07 2.15
C GLU A 413 25.20 -2.11 2.10
N SER A 414 24.57 -2.00 0.93
CA SER A 414 23.31 -1.27 0.73
C SER A 414 22.44 -1.94 -0.32
N THR A 415 21.14 -1.64 -0.30
CA THR A 415 20.18 -2.14 -1.30
C THR A 415 19.08 -1.13 -1.56
N VAL A 416 18.59 -1.07 -2.81
CA VAL A 416 17.37 -0.31 -3.16
C VAL A 416 16.23 -1.29 -3.33
N ILE A 417 15.19 -1.10 -2.54
CA ILE A 417 13.96 -1.90 -2.55
C ILE A 417 12.79 -1.06 -2.02
N GLY A 418 11.56 -1.54 -2.13
CA GLY A 418 10.37 -1.00 -1.47
C GLY A 418 9.78 -1.99 -0.48
N PHE A 419 9.25 -1.50 0.65
CA PHE A 419 8.49 -2.30 1.61
C PHE A 419 7.10 -1.72 1.78
N ASP A 420 6.11 -2.57 1.62
CA ASP A 420 4.70 -2.31 1.89
C ASP A 420 4.28 -2.79 3.29
N ALA A 421 3.07 -2.45 3.68
CA ALA A 421 2.42 -2.96 4.88
C ALA A 421 1.40 -4.04 4.50
N ALA A 422 1.43 -5.15 5.22
CA ALA A 422 0.42 -6.20 5.05
C ALA A 422 -0.93 -5.81 5.65
N THR A 423 -0.95 -4.85 6.59
CA THR A 423 -2.14 -4.37 7.30
C THR A 423 -2.11 -2.85 7.44
N LEU A 424 -3.24 -2.23 7.76
CA LEU A 424 -3.34 -0.79 8.02
C LEU A 424 -2.82 -0.36 9.41
N SER A 425 -1.87 -1.08 9.96
CA SER A 425 -1.19 -0.73 11.20
C SER A 425 0.20 -0.14 10.93
N ALA A 426 0.53 0.98 11.58
CA ALA A 426 1.89 1.52 11.55
C ALA A 426 2.91 0.52 12.10
N GLY A 427 2.51 -0.32 13.05
CA GLY A 427 3.32 -1.42 13.57
C GLY A 427 3.79 -2.38 12.47
N ALA A 428 2.99 -2.61 11.42
CA ALA A 428 3.38 -3.46 10.29
C ALA A 428 4.64 -2.96 9.56
N LEU A 429 4.86 -1.64 9.53
CA LEU A 429 6.03 -1.00 8.92
C LEU A 429 7.16 -0.76 9.92
N LEU A 430 6.85 -0.43 11.17
CA LEU A 430 7.82 0.04 12.17
C LEU A 430 8.43 -1.10 12.98
N ASN A 431 7.65 -2.15 13.33
CA ASN A 431 8.15 -3.26 14.14
C ASN A 431 9.37 -3.96 13.53
N ARG A 432 9.47 -3.99 12.20
CA ARG A 432 10.62 -4.62 11.51
C ARG A 432 11.97 -4.00 11.87
N TRP A 433 12.00 -2.76 12.36
CA TRP A 433 13.24 -2.06 12.69
C TRP A 433 13.64 -2.18 14.17
N MET A 434 12.87 -2.90 14.99
CA MET A 434 13.29 -3.25 16.36
C MET A 434 14.54 -4.12 16.32
N SER A 435 15.43 -3.91 17.30
CA SER A 435 16.76 -4.53 17.30
C SER A 435 16.72 -6.05 17.36
N ASP A 436 15.70 -6.62 17.98
CA ASP A 436 15.47 -8.06 18.15
C ASP A 436 14.58 -8.69 17.06
N ASN A 437 14.11 -7.90 16.09
CA ASN A 437 13.22 -8.41 15.05
C ASN A 437 14.01 -9.09 13.91
N ASP A 438 13.65 -10.32 13.59
CA ASP A 438 14.29 -11.10 12.52
C ASP A 438 14.17 -10.44 11.13
N LYS A 439 13.16 -9.59 10.91
CA LYS A 439 12.94 -8.82 9.68
C LYS A 439 13.82 -7.56 9.60
N ASN A 440 14.56 -7.21 10.65
CA ASN A 440 15.48 -6.08 10.68
C ASN A 440 16.74 -6.35 9.85
N MET A 441 16.60 -6.36 8.55
CA MET A 441 17.69 -6.70 7.64
C MET A 441 18.85 -5.69 7.66
N ILE A 442 18.56 -4.43 8.07
CA ILE A 442 19.58 -3.36 8.10
C ILE A 442 20.41 -3.34 9.40
N ASN A 443 20.14 -4.26 10.32
CA ASN A 443 20.81 -4.30 11.64
C ASN A 443 20.72 -2.97 12.40
N TYR A 444 19.60 -2.24 12.24
CA TYR A 444 19.36 -1.04 13.03
C TYR A 444 19.27 -1.40 14.50
N ASN A 445 20.04 -0.73 15.35
CA ASN A 445 20.14 -1.01 16.77
C ASN A 445 20.03 0.29 17.56
N ASN A 446 18.83 0.55 18.10
CA ASN A 446 18.54 1.73 18.90
C ASN A 446 17.61 1.35 20.07
N PRO A 447 18.17 1.21 21.30
CA PRO A 447 17.37 0.82 22.47
C PRO A 447 16.22 1.78 22.83
N GLU A 448 16.36 3.08 22.51
CA GLU A 448 15.26 4.03 22.72
C GLU A 448 14.12 3.82 21.73
N TYR A 449 14.44 3.47 20.46
CA TYR A 449 13.47 3.06 19.46
C TYR A 449 12.70 1.81 19.93
N ASP A 450 13.42 0.78 20.36
CA ASP A 450 12.82 -0.46 20.85
C ASP A 450 11.85 -0.20 22.01
N LYS A 451 12.23 0.67 22.95
CA LYS A 451 11.38 1.06 24.07
C LYS A 451 10.10 1.77 23.61
N VAL A 452 10.21 2.73 22.67
CA VAL A 452 9.06 3.44 22.11
C VAL A 452 8.12 2.46 21.41
N MET A 453 8.67 1.53 20.61
CA MET A 453 7.87 0.52 19.91
C MET A 453 7.20 -0.47 20.86
N GLN A 454 7.90 -0.94 21.92
CA GLN A 454 7.30 -1.81 22.95
C GLN A 454 6.13 -1.12 23.65
N GLU A 455 6.26 0.18 23.95
CA GLU A 455 5.17 0.96 24.55
C GLU A 455 4.01 1.17 23.57
N ALA A 456 4.29 1.43 22.28
CA ALA A 456 3.27 1.57 21.24
C ALA A 456 2.48 0.28 21.02
N ASN A 457 3.18 -0.85 20.94
CA ASN A 457 2.59 -2.18 20.69
C ASN A 457 1.67 -2.67 21.82
N THR A 458 1.79 -2.08 23.01
CA THR A 458 0.99 -2.47 24.20
C THR A 458 0.00 -1.39 24.66
N SER A 459 0.02 -0.21 24.02
CA SER A 459 -0.87 0.90 24.39
C SER A 459 -2.31 0.65 23.93
N THR A 460 -3.26 0.65 24.85
CA THR A 460 -4.70 0.62 24.54
C THR A 460 -5.32 2.01 24.36
N ASP A 461 -4.54 3.08 24.62
CA ASP A 461 -4.90 4.46 24.34
C ASP A 461 -4.48 4.81 22.91
N ASP A 462 -5.46 4.99 22.03
CA ASP A 462 -5.26 5.25 20.60
C ASP A 462 -4.48 6.54 20.32
N ALA A 463 -4.72 7.61 21.07
CA ALA A 463 -3.99 8.86 20.92
C ALA A 463 -2.52 8.69 21.33
N LYS A 464 -2.28 8.02 22.45
CA LYS A 464 -0.92 7.70 22.93
C LYS A 464 -0.18 6.78 21.95
N GLN A 465 -0.83 5.74 21.44
CA GLN A 465 -0.24 4.85 20.44
C GLN A 465 0.15 5.63 19.17
N THR A 466 -0.74 6.50 18.70
CA THR A 466 -0.49 7.36 17.54
C THR A 466 0.77 8.19 17.73
N GLU A 467 0.93 8.86 18.87
CA GLU A 467 2.09 9.69 19.18
C GLU A 467 3.39 8.84 19.25
N LEU A 468 3.32 7.65 19.85
CA LEU A 468 4.47 6.75 19.93
C LEU A 468 4.91 6.25 18.54
N TYR A 469 3.99 5.89 17.66
CA TYR A 469 4.34 5.51 16.28
C TYR A 469 4.91 6.69 15.49
N LYS A 470 4.39 7.91 15.65
CA LYS A 470 4.99 9.11 15.06
C LYS A 470 6.39 9.37 15.61
N GLN A 471 6.59 9.20 16.91
CA GLN A 471 7.91 9.32 17.53
C GLN A 471 8.88 8.27 16.96
N ALA A 472 8.48 7.02 16.85
CA ALA A 472 9.31 5.97 16.26
C ALA A 472 9.67 6.28 14.80
N ALA A 473 8.70 6.75 14.01
CA ALA A 473 8.93 7.16 12.62
C ALA A 473 9.94 8.32 12.52
N ALA A 474 9.83 9.33 13.40
CA ALA A 474 10.77 10.44 13.47
C ALA A 474 12.19 9.97 13.85
N MET A 475 12.32 9.04 14.81
CA MET A 475 13.62 8.49 15.22
C MET A 475 14.35 7.79 14.07
N LEU A 476 13.64 7.05 13.20
CA LEU A 476 14.25 6.43 12.00
C LEU A 476 14.78 7.49 11.03
N SER A 477 14.08 8.60 10.87
CA SER A 477 14.52 9.74 10.08
C SER A 477 15.72 10.43 10.72
N GLU A 478 15.62 10.88 11.95
CA GLU A 478 16.64 11.67 12.68
C GLU A 478 17.99 10.95 12.78
N THR A 479 17.97 9.64 12.98
CA THR A 479 19.19 8.81 13.06
C THR A 479 19.69 8.37 11.69
N ALA A 480 19.04 8.82 10.61
CA ALA A 480 19.34 8.38 9.24
C ALA A 480 19.48 6.85 9.15
N ALA A 481 18.50 6.12 9.67
CA ALA A 481 18.52 4.66 9.61
C ALA A 481 18.69 4.16 8.17
N ASN A 482 18.09 4.88 7.20
CA ASN A 482 18.18 4.67 5.76
C ASN A 482 18.14 6.02 5.02
N VAL A 483 18.45 6.02 3.72
CA VAL A 483 18.12 7.15 2.84
C VAL A 483 16.73 6.87 2.27
N TYR A 484 15.70 7.44 2.88
CA TYR A 484 14.32 7.34 2.41
C TYR A 484 14.15 8.16 1.13
N ILE A 485 13.34 7.67 0.19
CA ILE A 485 13.20 8.29 -1.13
C ILE A 485 11.74 8.62 -1.39
N GLN A 486 10.91 7.62 -1.69
CA GLN A 486 9.55 7.87 -2.13
C GLN A 486 8.59 6.72 -1.83
N ASP A 487 7.30 7.03 -1.85
CA ASP A 487 6.22 6.13 -2.23
C ASP A 487 6.00 6.31 -3.73
N LEU A 488 6.17 5.25 -4.49
CA LEU A 488 6.10 5.27 -5.96
C LEU A 488 4.68 5.57 -6.44
N ALA A 489 4.57 6.31 -7.53
CA ALA A 489 3.28 6.45 -8.21
C ALA A 489 2.81 5.09 -8.74
N ASP A 490 1.51 4.85 -8.66
CA ASP A 490 0.82 3.72 -9.28
C ASP A 490 -0.18 4.24 -10.31
N PHE A 491 -0.06 3.79 -11.55
CA PHE A 491 -0.94 4.21 -12.63
C PHE A 491 -1.88 3.10 -13.04
N VAL A 492 -3.15 3.46 -13.15
CA VAL A 492 -4.21 2.60 -13.70
C VAL A 492 -4.73 3.21 -14.99
N LEU A 493 -4.68 2.44 -16.07
CA LEU A 493 -5.42 2.76 -17.29
C LEU A 493 -6.80 2.13 -17.23
N LEU A 494 -7.84 2.94 -17.31
CA LEU A 494 -9.24 2.54 -17.29
C LEU A 494 -9.93 3.08 -18.56
N LYS A 495 -10.67 2.23 -19.30
CA LYS A 495 -11.42 2.69 -20.48
C LYS A 495 -12.32 3.88 -20.15
N ASN A 496 -12.42 4.85 -21.08
CA ASN A 496 -13.13 6.11 -20.88
C ASN A 496 -14.63 5.97 -20.58
N ASN A 497 -15.24 4.83 -20.91
CA ASN A 497 -16.63 4.49 -20.61
C ASN A 497 -16.84 3.72 -19.30
N LEU A 498 -15.78 3.57 -18.49
CA LEU A 498 -15.82 3.00 -17.14
C LEU A 498 -15.44 4.07 -16.13
N ASP A 499 -15.96 3.97 -14.90
CA ASP A 499 -15.63 4.83 -13.76
C ASP A 499 -15.74 4.06 -12.44
N GLY A 500 -15.45 4.73 -11.30
CA GLY A 500 -15.68 4.19 -9.97
C GLY A 500 -14.51 3.39 -9.37
N TYR A 501 -13.36 3.23 -10.07
CA TYR A 501 -12.18 2.61 -9.48
C TYR A 501 -11.60 3.49 -8.37
N GLN A 502 -11.20 2.86 -7.28
CA GLN A 502 -10.61 3.52 -6.11
C GLN A 502 -9.29 2.85 -5.73
N PHE A 503 -8.27 3.64 -5.44
CA PHE A 503 -7.04 3.15 -4.83
C PHE A 503 -7.25 2.86 -3.34
N TYR A 504 -6.65 1.79 -2.88
CA TYR A 504 -6.65 1.39 -1.48
C TYR A 504 -5.25 1.58 -0.89
N PRO A 505 -5.12 1.84 0.41
CA PRO A 505 -3.81 1.94 1.08
C PRO A 505 -3.12 0.58 1.30
N LEU A 506 -3.67 -0.47 0.78
CA LEU A 506 -3.14 -1.84 0.75
C LEU A 506 -3.13 -2.35 -0.69
N TYR A 507 -2.34 -3.39 -0.94
CA TYR A 507 -2.25 -4.04 -2.24
C TYR A 507 -3.49 -4.92 -2.49
N VAL A 508 -4.60 -4.27 -2.83
CA VAL A 508 -5.90 -4.88 -3.15
C VAL A 508 -6.55 -4.16 -4.33
N MET A 509 -7.40 -4.85 -5.07
CA MET A 509 -8.17 -4.33 -6.20
C MET A 509 -9.65 -4.58 -5.93
N ASP A 510 -10.38 -3.56 -5.52
CA ASP A 510 -11.83 -3.62 -5.35
C ASP A 510 -12.52 -3.17 -6.64
N LEU A 511 -13.24 -4.08 -7.27
CA LEU A 511 -13.99 -3.83 -8.50
C LEU A 511 -15.50 -3.68 -8.26
N SER A 512 -15.96 -3.73 -7.02
CA SER A 512 -17.38 -3.65 -6.68
C SER A 512 -18.01 -2.29 -7.04
N THR A 513 -17.21 -1.23 -7.00
CA THR A 513 -17.64 0.14 -7.32
C THR A 513 -17.46 0.52 -8.79
N VAL A 514 -16.72 -0.29 -9.56
CA VAL A 514 -16.46 -0.02 -10.97
C VAL A 514 -17.74 -0.24 -11.80
N HIS A 515 -18.08 0.74 -12.65
CA HIS A 515 -19.29 0.75 -13.42
C HIS A 515 -19.10 1.40 -14.80
N TYR A 516 -19.99 1.10 -15.73
CA TYR A 516 -20.07 1.81 -16.99
C TYR A 516 -20.71 3.19 -16.81
N VAL A 517 -20.29 4.16 -17.62
CA VAL A 517 -20.88 5.52 -17.69
C VAL A 517 -21.42 5.80 -19.09
N GLN A 518 -22.54 6.57 -19.16
CA GLN A 518 -23.14 7.04 -20.42
C GLN A 518 -22.64 8.43 -20.79
#